data_07a79716ba8cfcc3ba7a52b1c59c5667
#
_entry.id   07a79716ba8cfcc3ba7a52b1c59c5667
#
_cell.length_a   1.000
_cell.length_b   1.000
_cell.length_c   1.000
_cell.angle_alpha   90.00
_cell.angle_beta   90.00
_cell.angle_gamma   90.00
#
_symmetry.space_group_name_H-M   'P 1'
#
loop_
_entity.id
_entity.type
_entity.pdbx_description
1 polymer ?
#
loop_
_entity_poly.entity_id
_entity_poly.type
_entity_poly.pdbx_seq_one_letter_code
_entity_poly.pdbx_strand_id
1 'polypeptide(L)'
;MPLYMYQAAYTPESWAAQLKNPQNRIENVGRQACEAVGGKLVGGWYCFGEYDAVFICDVPNNESMSAIALAVAAGGAIKAAKTTVLMTGMQGVEGMKKADVVAKTYKPAR
;
A
#
# COMPACT_ATOMS: atom_id res chain seq x y z
N MET A 1 11.12 3.65 9.39
CA MET A 1 10.89 2.76 8.23
C MET A 1 10.02 3.47 7.21
N PRO A 2 10.16 3.15 5.90
CA PRO A 2 9.32 3.79 4.88
C PRO A 2 7.83 3.49 5.09
N LEU A 3 7.00 4.44 4.66
CA LEU A 3 5.56 4.27 4.67
C LEU A 3 5.05 3.96 3.27
N TYR A 4 4.08 3.07 3.22
CA TYR A 4 3.43 2.68 1.96
C TYR A 4 1.93 2.75 2.14
N MET A 5 1.24 3.24 1.09
CA MET A 5 -0.21 3.15 1.03
C MET A 5 -0.57 1.99 0.12
N TYR A 6 -1.29 1.02 0.65
CA TYR A 6 -1.76 -0.13 -0.10
C TYR A 6 -3.28 -0.05 -0.23
N GLN A 7 -3.77 -0.04 -1.46
CA GLN A 7 -5.19 0.01 -1.75
C GLN A 7 -5.59 -1.27 -2.46
N ALA A 8 -6.73 -1.84 -2.08
CA ALA A 8 -7.19 -3.11 -2.63
C ALA A 8 -8.68 -3.06 -2.94
N ALA A 9 -9.05 -3.72 -4.05
CA ALA A 9 -10.43 -3.95 -4.42
C ALA A 9 -10.67 -5.46 -4.42
N TYR A 10 -11.74 -5.89 -3.76
CA TYR A 10 -12.08 -7.30 -3.61
C TYR A 10 -12.86 -7.83 -4.80
N THR A 11 -12.72 -9.13 -5.07
CA THR A 11 -13.56 -9.80 -6.05
C THR A 11 -15.00 -9.93 -5.54
N PRO A 12 -15.99 -10.13 -6.45
CA PRO A 12 -17.35 -10.41 -6.02
C PRO A 12 -17.45 -11.63 -5.09
N GLU A 13 -16.65 -12.67 -5.35
CA GLU A 13 -16.62 -13.87 -4.53
C GLU A 13 -16.14 -13.56 -3.12
N SER A 14 -15.12 -12.71 -3.00
CA SER A 14 -14.62 -12.31 -1.69
C SER A 14 -15.67 -11.52 -0.93
N TRP A 15 -16.34 -10.56 -1.60
CA TRP A 15 -17.40 -9.80 -0.95
C TRP A 15 -18.55 -10.70 -0.48
N ALA A 16 -18.95 -11.67 -1.31
CA ALA A 16 -20.01 -12.59 -0.92
C ALA A 16 -19.63 -13.36 0.35
N ALA A 17 -18.39 -13.81 0.45
CA ALA A 17 -17.90 -14.51 1.64
C ALA A 17 -17.86 -13.59 2.86
N GLN A 18 -17.39 -12.35 2.68
CA GLN A 18 -17.30 -11.38 3.78
C GLN A 18 -18.68 -10.99 4.32
N LEU A 19 -19.67 -10.87 3.44
CA LEU A 19 -21.04 -10.54 3.86
C LEU A 19 -21.68 -11.65 4.70
N LYS A 20 -21.28 -12.91 4.46
CA LYS A 20 -21.77 -14.04 5.26
C LYS A 20 -21.17 -14.06 6.66
N ASN A 21 -19.96 -13.50 6.83
CA ASN A 21 -19.26 -13.49 8.10
C ASN A 21 -18.50 -12.16 8.24
N PRO A 22 -19.20 -11.07 8.51
CA PRO A 22 -18.57 -9.75 8.62
C PRO A 22 -17.51 -9.72 9.73
N GLN A 23 -16.31 -9.31 9.37
CA GLN A 23 -15.18 -9.18 10.29
C GLN A 23 -14.38 -7.93 9.93
N ASN A 24 -13.65 -7.42 10.91
CA ASN A 24 -12.73 -6.31 10.68
C ASN A 24 -11.42 -6.86 10.12
N ARG A 25 -11.37 -7.09 8.81
CA ARG A 25 -10.17 -7.61 8.15
C ARG A 25 -9.03 -6.59 8.13
N ILE A 26 -9.34 -5.31 8.26
CA ILE A 26 -8.32 -4.27 8.36
C ILE A 26 -7.40 -4.57 9.54
N GLU A 27 -7.99 -4.77 10.73
CA GLU A 27 -7.21 -5.09 11.93
C GLU A 27 -6.64 -6.50 11.88
N ASN A 28 -7.47 -7.48 11.49
CA ASN A 28 -7.08 -8.89 11.60
C ASN A 28 -6.03 -9.29 10.56
N VAL A 29 -6.17 -8.82 9.33
CA VAL A 29 -5.31 -9.22 8.22
C VAL A 29 -4.21 -8.20 7.98
N GLY A 30 -4.55 -6.92 7.96
CA GLY A 30 -3.59 -5.85 7.70
C GLY A 30 -2.47 -5.81 8.74
N ARG A 31 -2.84 -5.90 10.01
CA ARG A 31 -1.85 -5.90 11.10
C ARG A 31 -0.91 -7.11 11.00
N GLN A 32 -1.47 -8.30 10.83
CA GLN A 32 -0.68 -9.52 10.75
C GLN A 32 0.28 -9.51 9.56
N ALA A 33 -0.16 -8.99 8.42
CA ALA A 33 0.69 -8.90 7.24
C ALA A 33 1.89 -8.00 7.46
N CYS A 34 1.67 -6.82 8.07
CA CYS A 34 2.77 -5.90 8.38
C CYS A 34 3.73 -6.50 9.40
N GLU A 35 3.21 -7.12 10.44
CA GLU A 35 4.04 -7.72 11.49
C GLU A 35 4.84 -8.90 10.97
N ALA A 36 4.31 -9.64 10.01
CA ALA A 36 5.01 -10.78 9.43
C ALA A 36 6.32 -10.39 8.74
N VAL A 37 6.43 -9.16 8.27
CA VAL A 37 7.66 -8.67 7.63
C VAL A 37 8.46 -7.72 8.53
N GLY A 38 8.15 -7.70 9.83
CA GLY A 38 8.89 -6.89 10.78
C GLY A 38 8.46 -5.43 10.84
N GLY A 39 7.27 -5.11 10.35
CA GLY A 39 6.73 -3.77 10.36
C GLY A 39 5.51 -3.64 11.24
N LYS A 40 4.73 -2.60 10.99
CA LYS A 40 3.47 -2.38 11.71
C LYS A 40 2.45 -1.71 10.79
N LEU A 41 1.18 -1.93 11.10
CA LEU A 41 0.07 -1.24 10.47
C LEU A 41 -0.12 0.11 11.16
N VAL A 42 0.06 1.20 10.43
CA VAL A 42 -0.17 2.55 10.97
C VAL A 42 -1.67 2.82 11.07
N GLY A 43 -2.42 2.41 10.05
CA GLY A 43 -3.87 2.56 10.03
C GLY A 43 -4.45 1.93 8.78
N GLY A 44 -5.75 1.75 8.80
CA GLY A 44 -6.45 1.22 7.65
C GLY A 44 -7.92 1.51 7.74
N TRP A 45 -8.58 1.53 6.59
CA TRP A 45 -9.99 1.90 6.49
C TRP A 45 -10.64 1.15 5.34
N TYR A 46 -11.95 0.89 5.48
CA TYR A 46 -12.77 0.53 4.33
C TYR A 46 -13.17 1.81 3.60
N CYS A 47 -13.41 1.71 2.30
CA CYS A 47 -13.82 2.84 1.49
C CYS A 47 -14.75 2.37 0.36
N PHE A 48 -15.31 3.31 -0.37
CA PHE A 48 -16.15 3.06 -1.54
C PHE A 48 -15.53 3.71 -2.75
N GLY A 49 -15.72 3.13 -3.92
CA GLY A 49 -15.24 3.66 -5.19
C GLY A 49 -14.36 2.67 -5.90
N GLU A 50 -13.25 3.14 -6.45
CA GLU A 50 -12.34 2.28 -7.19
C GLU A 50 -11.74 1.20 -6.32
N TYR A 51 -11.42 1.53 -5.06
CA TYR A 51 -10.88 0.58 -4.09
C TYR A 51 -11.83 0.45 -2.91
N ASP A 52 -11.69 -0.65 -2.19
CA ASP A 52 -12.57 -1.02 -1.08
C ASP A 52 -11.89 -0.91 0.27
N ALA A 53 -10.57 -1.00 0.29
CA ALA A 53 -9.78 -0.93 1.51
C ALA A 53 -8.49 -0.17 1.24
N VAL A 54 -8.05 0.59 2.25
CA VAL A 54 -6.79 1.32 2.21
C VAL A 54 -6.02 1.08 3.50
N PHE A 55 -4.72 0.83 3.36
CA PHE A 55 -3.83 0.53 4.49
C PHE A 55 -2.61 1.45 4.41
N ILE A 56 -2.18 1.94 5.57
CA ILE A 56 -0.89 2.64 5.67
C ILE A 56 0.04 1.72 6.43
N CYS A 57 1.09 1.26 5.73
CA CYS A 57 2.02 0.25 6.23
C CYS A 57 3.39 0.87 6.50
N ASP A 58 3.92 0.63 7.69
CA ASP A 58 5.27 1.03 8.08
C ASP A 58 6.12 -0.23 8.10
N VAL A 59 6.85 -0.48 7.00
CA VAL A 59 7.60 -1.73 6.82
C VAL A 59 9.05 -1.41 6.40
N PRO A 60 9.98 -2.36 6.61
CA PRO A 60 11.41 -2.06 6.49
C PRO A 60 11.88 -1.56 5.12
N ASN A 61 11.36 -2.11 4.03
CA ASN A 61 11.88 -1.83 2.70
C ASN A 61 10.87 -2.25 1.61
N ASN A 62 11.24 -1.99 0.36
CA ASN A 62 10.39 -2.33 -0.77
C ASN A 62 10.15 -3.84 -0.89
N GLU A 63 11.16 -4.65 -0.61
CA GLU A 63 11.03 -6.11 -0.69
C GLU A 63 9.98 -6.60 0.30
N SER A 64 9.96 -6.04 1.50
CA SER A 64 8.96 -6.39 2.52
C SER A 64 7.55 -6.00 2.07
N MET A 65 7.40 -4.79 1.50
CA MET A 65 6.08 -4.35 1.02
C MET A 65 5.62 -5.19 -0.17
N SER A 66 6.55 -5.53 -1.08
CA SER A 66 6.21 -6.37 -2.23
C SER A 66 5.79 -7.77 -1.78
N ALA A 67 6.39 -8.29 -0.71
CA ALA A 67 6.01 -9.59 -0.17
C ALA A 67 4.54 -9.59 0.29
N ILE A 68 4.11 -8.52 0.95
CA ILE A 68 2.70 -8.39 1.34
C ILE A 68 1.81 -8.36 0.10
N ALA A 69 2.15 -7.52 -0.88
CA ALA A 69 1.35 -7.37 -2.10
C ALA A 69 1.25 -8.68 -2.88
N LEU A 70 2.36 -9.43 -2.98
CA LEU A 70 2.38 -10.70 -3.68
C LEU A 70 1.56 -11.77 -2.97
N ALA A 71 1.67 -11.85 -1.65
CA ALA A 71 0.91 -12.82 -0.86
C ALA A 71 -0.59 -12.56 -0.98
N VAL A 72 -0.98 -11.30 -0.91
CA VAL A 72 -2.39 -10.92 -1.04
C VAL A 72 -2.91 -11.24 -2.45
N ALA A 73 -2.12 -10.92 -3.48
CA ALA A 73 -2.50 -11.22 -4.86
C ALA A 73 -2.65 -12.72 -5.09
N ALA A 74 -1.74 -13.52 -4.53
CA ALA A 74 -1.78 -14.97 -4.69
C ALA A 74 -2.99 -15.61 -4.00
N GLY A 75 -3.57 -14.92 -3.02
CA GLY A 75 -4.75 -15.43 -2.32
C GLY A 75 -6.04 -15.41 -3.14
N GLY A 76 -6.07 -14.69 -4.25
CA GLY A 76 -7.18 -14.71 -5.19
C GLY A 76 -8.42 -13.90 -4.80
N ALA A 77 -8.39 -13.19 -3.66
CA ALA A 77 -9.54 -12.40 -3.20
C ALA A 77 -9.54 -10.96 -3.69
N ILE A 78 -8.45 -10.53 -4.32
CA ILE A 78 -8.25 -9.15 -4.76
C ILE A 78 -8.29 -9.10 -6.28
N LYS A 79 -9.14 -8.23 -6.84
CA LYS A 79 -9.22 -8.02 -8.29
C LYS A 79 -8.32 -6.91 -8.78
N ALA A 80 -7.93 -6.00 -7.90
CA ALA A 80 -7.04 -4.89 -8.23
C ALA A 80 -6.37 -4.39 -6.96
N ALA A 81 -5.14 -3.94 -7.08
CA ALA A 81 -4.39 -3.38 -5.97
C ALA A 81 -3.44 -2.29 -6.46
N LYS A 82 -3.10 -1.38 -5.56
CA LYS A 82 -2.15 -0.31 -5.86
C LYS A 82 -1.31 -0.04 -4.63
N THR A 83 0.01 -0.05 -4.79
CA THR A 83 0.95 0.33 -3.74
C THR A 83 1.57 1.67 -4.10
N THR A 84 1.54 2.61 -3.18
CA THR A 84 2.14 3.93 -3.35
C THR A 84 3.17 4.14 -2.26
N VAL A 85 4.40 4.46 -2.66
CA VAL A 85 5.47 4.80 -1.72
C VAL A 85 5.19 6.22 -1.23
N LEU A 86 5.14 6.40 0.09
CA LEU A 86 4.88 7.70 0.70
C LEU A 86 6.19 8.29 1.19
N MET A 87 6.29 9.61 1.08
CA MET A 87 7.43 10.35 1.59
C MET A 87 6.94 11.38 2.60
N THR A 88 7.76 11.64 3.63
CA THR A 88 7.49 12.75 4.52
C THR A 88 7.68 14.06 3.77
N GLY A 89 7.15 15.16 4.34
CA GLY A 89 7.40 16.49 3.77
C GLY A 89 8.89 16.79 3.63
N MET A 90 9.68 16.39 4.62
CA MET A 90 11.14 16.61 4.57
C MET A 90 11.80 15.79 3.47
N GLN A 91 11.39 14.56 3.27
CA GLN A 91 11.90 13.74 2.17
C GLN A 91 11.53 14.36 0.82
N GLY A 92 10.34 14.94 0.72
CA GLY A 92 9.94 15.65 -0.49
C GLY A 92 10.82 16.85 -0.77
N VAL A 93 11.17 17.61 0.26
CA VAL A 93 12.09 18.75 0.14
C VAL A 93 13.46 18.26 -0.34
N GLU A 94 13.98 17.18 0.21
CA GLU A 94 15.26 16.63 -0.24
C GLU A 94 15.19 16.19 -1.71
N GLY A 95 14.07 15.63 -2.14
CA GLY A 95 13.85 15.30 -3.55
C GLY A 95 13.89 16.54 -4.43
N MET A 96 13.28 17.61 -3.99
CA MET A 96 13.29 18.89 -4.73
C MET A 96 14.71 19.44 -4.88
N LYS A 97 15.53 19.34 -3.83
CA LYS A 97 16.92 19.78 -3.89
C LYS A 97 17.72 18.94 -4.89
N LYS A 98 17.51 17.64 -4.88
CA LYS A 98 18.18 16.74 -5.84
C LYS A 98 17.69 16.97 -7.26
N ALA A 99 16.42 17.34 -7.42
CA ALA A 99 15.86 17.64 -8.73
C ALA A 99 16.56 18.80 -9.42
N ASP A 100 17.06 19.77 -8.64
CA ASP A 100 17.82 20.89 -9.21
C ASP A 100 19.04 20.40 -9.97
N VAL A 101 19.72 19.39 -9.46
CA VAL A 101 20.88 18.77 -10.14
C VAL A 101 20.44 18.09 -11.42
N VAL A 102 19.36 17.33 -11.37
CA VAL A 102 18.82 16.64 -12.54
C VAL A 102 18.39 17.65 -13.63
N ALA A 103 17.76 18.75 -13.21
CA ALA A 103 17.25 19.75 -14.14
C ALA A 103 18.36 20.37 -15.00
N LYS A 104 19.59 20.38 -14.51
CA LYS A 104 20.72 20.94 -15.25
C LYS A 104 21.10 20.07 -16.46
N THR A 105 20.74 18.82 -16.48
CA THR A 105 21.06 17.88 -17.56
C THR A 105 19.84 17.43 -18.36
N TYR A 106 18.65 17.60 -17.80
CA TYR A 106 17.42 17.11 -18.41
C TYR A 106 16.93 18.07 -19.49
N LYS A 107 16.64 17.52 -20.66
CA LYS A 107 16.01 18.26 -21.77
C LYS A 107 14.61 17.68 -21.99
N PRO A 108 13.55 18.48 -21.82
CA PRO A 108 12.18 17.97 -22.05
C PRO A 108 11.97 17.45 -23.48
N ALA A 109 11.13 16.42 -23.59
CA ALA A 109 10.79 15.83 -24.89
C ALA A 109 9.72 16.68 -25.59
N ARG A 110 10.14 17.82 -26.17
CA ARG A 110 9.23 18.72 -26.87
C ARG A 110 9.98 19.63 -27.83
#